data_2d915a71853b328ceb576330eee5cfa2
#
_entry.id   2d915a71853b328ceb576330eee5cfa2
#
_cell.length_a   1.000
_cell.length_b   1.000
_cell.length_c   1.000
_cell.angle_alpha   90.00
_cell.angle_beta   90.00
_cell.angle_gamma   90.00
#
_symmetry.space_group_name_H-M   'P 1'
#
loop_
_entity.id
_entity.type
_entity.pdbx_description
1 polymer ?
#
loop_
_entity_poly.entity_id
_entity_poly.type
_entity_poly.pdbx_seq_one_letter_code
_entity_poly.pdbx_strand_id
1 'polypeptide(L)'
;MIIHQSHPEPLSGNKAYTAVTIAYEPERIPTILTGGCQCGAVRYRADAVLDSSHICHCRMCQKAVGNFFAALIGIPRDAFQWTRGAPTLFKSSDPVTRGFCAKCGTPLLYDYATSKHLNVTTGSLDNPAAFPPRGQFGSEGRMSWFGDLSQIADEGTTEETMAEFAPAIKASNHQHPDHDTDDWRA
;
A
#
# COMPACT_ATOMS: atom_id res chain seq x y z
N MET A 1 -38.31 17.95 22.47
CA MET A 1 -38.48 16.51 22.67
C MET A 1 -37.16 15.84 22.39
N ILE A 2 -36.37 15.58 23.44
CA ILE A 2 -34.97 15.09 23.33
C ILE A 2 -35.07 13.58 23.40
N ILE A 3 -34.69 12.90 22.33
CA ILE A 3 -34.62 11.43 22.28
C ILE A 3 -33.28 11.00 22.83
N HIS A 4 -33.23 10.45 24.02
CA HIS A 4 -32.10 9.74 24.58
C HIS A 4 -31.93 8.43 23.83
N GLN A 5 -30.84 8.30 23.09
CA GLN A 5 -30.38 7.00 22.59
C GLN A 5 -29.54 6.34 23.69
N SER A 6 -30.02 5.22 24.18
CA SER A 6 -29.34 4.35 25.13
C SER A 6 -28.26 3.57 24.41
N HIS A 7 -27.01 3.72 24.88
CA HIS A 7 -25.89 2.85 24.47
C HIS A 7 -26.07 1.45 25.05
N PRO A 8 -25.82 0.38 24.29
CA PRO A 8 -25.82 -0.97 24.85
C PRO A 8 -24.64 -1.16 25.79
N GLU A 9 -24.88 -1.81 26.93
CA GLU A 9 -23.87 -2.17 27.93
C GLU A 9 -22.84 -3.16 27.37
N PRO A 10 -21.57 -3.12 27.84
CA PRO A 10 -20.55 -4.07 27.43
C PRO A 10 -20.85 -5.46 27.99
N LEU A 11 -20.88 -6.45 27.11
CA LEU A 11 -21.02 -7.86 27.49
C LEU A 11 -19.81 -8.31 28.32
N SER A 12 -20.01 -8.50 29.61
CA SER A 12 -19.06 -9.15 30.50
C SER A 12 -19.03 -10.65 30.25
N GLY A 13 -18.00 -11.13 29.61
CA GLY A 13 -17.75 -12.55 29.42
C GLY A 13 -16.30 -12.79 29.06
N ASN A 14 -15.45 -13.01 30.09
CA ASN A 14 -14.09 -13.52 29.94
C ASN A 14 -14.12 -14.92 29.32
N LYS A 15 -14.20 -15.03 28.00
CA LYS A 15 -13.77 -16.21 27.26
C LYS A 15 -12.30 -16.00 26.94
N ALA A 16 -11.42 -16.76 27.64
CA ALA A 16 -10.05 -16.91 27.24
C ALA A 16 -10.04 -17.45 25.80
N TYR A 17 -9.82 -16.55 24.84
CA TYR A 17 -9.46 -16.94 23.50
C TYR A 17 -8.06 -17.52 23.57
N THR A 18 -7.95 -18.84 23.59
CA THR A 18 -6.72 -19.51 23.24
C THR A 18 -6.44 -19.13 21.79
N ALA A 19 -5.56 -18.17 21.59
CA ALA A 19 -5.07 -17.81 20.27
C ALA A 19 -4.37 -19.06 19.70
N VAL A 20 -5.08 -19.84 18.90
CA VAL A 20 -4.45 -20.74 17.96
C VAL A 20 -3.80 -19.80 16.94
N THR A 21 -2.56 -19.43 17.21
CA THR A 21 -1.70 -18.79 16.23
C THR A 21 -1.36 -19.86 15.21
N ILE A 22 -2.25 -20.04 14.23
CA ILE A 22 -1.84 -20.65 12.97
C ILE A 22 -0.86 -19.66 12.41
N ALA A 23 0.43 -19.96 12.50
CA ALA A 23 1.47 -19.19 11.84
C ALA A 23 1.19 -19.33 10.33
N TYR A 24 0.43 -18.40 9.77
CA TYR A 24 0.25 -18.27 8.32
C TYR A 24 1.60 -17.83 7.77
N GLU A 25 2.36 -18.79 7.24
CA GLU A 25 3.51 -18.49 6.40
C GLU A 25 3.01 -18.39 4.96
N PRO A 26 2.97 -17.16 4.38
CA PRO A 26 2.50 -16.98 3.02
C PRO A 26 3.42 -17.70 2.04
N GLU A 27 2.84 -18.35 1.03
CA GLU A 27 3.58 -19.05 -0.01
C GLU A 27 4.50 -18.08 -0.76
N ARG A 28 5.74 -18.52 -1.03
CA ARG A 28 6.70 -17.83 -1.88
C ARG A 28 6.42 -18.17 -3.33
N ILE A 29 6.08 -17.18 -4.13
CA ILE A 29 5.76 -17.30 -5.55
C ILE A 29 6.93 -16.71 -6.36
N PRO A 30 7.69 -17.54 -7.11
CA PRO A 30 8.70 -17.07 -8.03
C PRO A 30 8.05 -16.22 -9.14
N THR A 31 8.41 -14.94 -9.18
CA THR A 31 7.91 -14.01 -10.20
C THR A 31 8.79 -12.77 -10.23
N ILE A 32 8.95 -12.18 -11.38
CA ILE A 32 9.63 -10.89 -11.50
C ILE A 32 8.61 -9.79 -11.21
N LEU A 33 8.94 -8.95 -10.24
CA LEU A 33 8.19 -7.76 -9.91
C LEU A 33 9.14 -6.57 -9.96
N THR A 34 8.74 -5.52 -10.69
CA THR A 34 9.43 -4.23 -10.73
C THR A 34 8.52 -3.10 -10.28
N GLY A 35 9.12 -2.02 -9.85
CA GLY A 35 8.37 -0.86 -9.40
C GLY A 35 9.30 0.27 -8.95
N GLY A 36 8.69 1.38 -8.52
CA GLY A 36 9.44 2.52 -8.04
C GLY A 36 8.55 3.71 -7.71
N CYS A 37 9.19 4.84 -7.48
CA CYS A 37 8.48 6.08 -7.19
C CYS A 37 8.00 6.77 -8.48
N GLN A 38 7.00 7.63 -8.34
CA GLN A 38 6.43 8.37 -9.46
C GLN A 38 7.49 9.05 -10.34
N CYS A 39 8.50 9.69 -9.74
CA CYS A 39 9.53 10.41 -10.51
C CYS A 39 10.70 9.51 -10.97
N GLY A 40 10.69 8.21 -10.76
CA GLY A 40 11.74 7.28 -11.18
C GLY A 40 13.09 7.38 -10.46
N ALA A 41 13.22 8.28 -9.48
CA ALA A 41 14.48 8.44 -8.72
C ALA A 41 14.81 7.23 -7.84
N VAL A 42 13.79 6.47 -7.43
CA VAL A 42 13.94 5.23 -6.66
C VAL A 42 13.23 4.12 -7.41
N ARG A 43 13.96 3.04 -7.72
CA ARG A 43 13.43 1.85 -8.39
C ARG A 43 13.85 0.60 -7.63
N TYR A 44 13.06 -0.45 -7.74
CA TYR A 44 13.33 -1.74 -7.13
C TYR A 44 12.88 -2.89 -8.03
N ARG A 45 13.45 -4.07 -7.74
CA ARG A 45 13.10 -5.35 -8.34
C ARG A 45 13.00 -6.42 -7.27
N ALA A 46 12.12 -7.37 -7.49
CA ALA A 46 12.06 -8.62 -6.75
C ALA A 46 11.95 -9.80 -7.71
N ASP A 47 12.56 -10.95 -7.32
CA ASP A 47 12.51 -12.20 -8.09
C ASP A 47 11.52 -13.21 -7.49
N ALA A 48 10.89 -12.87 -6.38
CA ALA A 48 9.77 -13.59 -5.78
C ALA A 48 8.91 -12.64 -4.95
N VAL A 49 7.63 -12.97 -4.81
CA VAL A 49 6.69 -12.33 -3.91
C VAL A 49 6.10 -13.36 -2.95
N LEU A 50 5.44 -12.87 -1.90
CA LEU A 50 4.61 -13.70 -1.04
C LEU A 50 3.16 -13.62 -1.48
N ASP A 51 2.42 -14.72 -1.33
CA ASP A 51 0.96 -14.75 -1.53
C ASP A 51 0.23 -14.03 -0.39
N SER A 52 0.56 -12.76 -0.19
CA SER A 52 0.14 -11.95 0.96
C SER A 52 -0.26 -10.51 0.60
N SER A 53 -0.64 -10.29 -0.67
CA SER A 53 -1.15 -8.98 -1.08
C SER A 53 -2.38 -8.61 -0.23
N HIS A 54 -2.37 -7.42 0.36
CA HIS A 54 -3.40 -7.02 1.32
C HIS A 54 -3.59 -5.51 1.39
N ILE A 55 -4.70 -5.12 2.00
CA ILE A 55 -4.92 -3.73 2.41
C ILE A 55 -4.91 -3.62 3.94
N CYS A 56 -4.35 -2.53 4.44
CA CYS A 56 -4.30 -2.23 5.87
C CYS A 56 -5.02 -0.92 6.18
N HIS A 57 -6.06 -0.99 7.00
CA HIS A 57 -6.90 0.13 7.39
C HIS A 57 -6.43 0.86 8.66
N CYS A 58 -5.40 0.34 9.37
CA CYS A 58 -4.99 0.97 10.62
C CYS A 58 -4.58 2.43 10.40
N ARG A 59 -4.81 3.27 11.41
CA ARG A 59 -4.60 4.72 11.29
C ARG A 59 -3.17 5.11 10.91
N MET A 60 -2.16 4.36 11.37
CA MET A 60 -0.77 4.59 10.98
C MET A 60 -0.55 4.37 9.48
N CYS A 61 -1.12 3.30 8.91
CA CYS A 61 -1.02 3.03 7.48
C CYS A 61 -1.72 4.10 6.66
N GLN A 62 -2.94 4.52 7.05
CA GLN A 62 -3.66 5.61 6.40
C GLN A 62 -2.82 6.89 6.34
N LYS A 63 -2.25 7.30 7.49
CA LYS A 63 -1.41 8.52 7.57
C LYS A 63 -0.13 8.41 6.74
N ALA A 64 0.49 7.23 6.72
CA ALA A 64 1.75 7.02 6.03
C ALA A 64 1.64 7.07 4.50
N VAL A 65 0.49 6.69 3.95
CA VAL A 65 0.27 6.70 2.49
C VAL A 65 -0.66 7.83 2.02
N GLY A 66 -1.24 8.60 2.96
CA GLY A 66 -2.17 9.69 2.62
C GLY A 66 -3.49 9.21 2.00
N ASN A 67 -3.95 8.00 2.38
CA ASN A 67 -5.15 7.37 1.85
C ASN A 67 -5.95 6.73 3.00
N PHE A 68 -7.16 6.26 2.74
CA PHE A 68 -8.00 5.56 3.73
C PHE A 68 -7.61 4.08 3.96
N PHE A 69 -6.64 3.56 3.24
CA PHE A 69 -5.91 2.31 3.50
C PHE A 69 -4.54 2.33 2.84
N ALA A 70 -3.63 1.43 3.26
CA ALA A 70 -2.41 1.12 2.53
C ALA A 70 -2.57 -0.22 1.82
N ALA A 71 -2.34 -0.27 0.51
CA ALA A 71 -2.25 -1.50 -0.26
C ALA A 71 -0.78 -1.95 -0.30
N LEU A 72 -0.51 -3.19 0.08
CA LEU A 72 0.82 -3.73 0.33
C LEU A 72 0.96 -5.14 -0.23
N ILE A 73 2.17 -5.50 -0.67
CA ILE A 73 2.55 -6.86 -1.03
C ILE A 73 3.84 -7.25 -0.31
N GLY A 74 3.87 -8.45 0.27
CA GLY A 74 5.04 -9.00 0.94
C GLY A 74 6.08 -9.52 -0.07
N ILE A 75 7.35 -9.21 0.19
CA ILE A 75 8.49 -9.67 -0.62
C ILE A 75 9.53 -10.27 0.31
N PRO A 76 10.00 -11.53 0.06
CA PRO A 76 11.10 -12.08 0.80
C PRO A 76 12.34 -11.17 0.70
N ARG A 77 13.03 -10.92 1.82
CA ARG A 77 14.18 -10.00 1.83
C ARG A 77 15.31 -10.42 0.89
N ASP A 78 15.53 -11.71 0.77
CA ASP A 78 16.55 -12.31 -0.11
C ASP A 78 16.22 -12.21 -1.60
N ALA A 79 14.97 -11.91 -1.94
CA ALA A 79 14.49 -11.72 -3.31
C ALA A 79 14.38 -10.24 -3.72
N PHE A 80 14.66 -9.28 -2.83
CA PHE A 80 14.44 -7.86 -3.05
C PHE A 80 15.75 -7.09 -3.24
N GLN A 81 15.75 -6.15 -4.19
CA GLN A 81 16.85 -5.20 -4.37
C GLN A 81 16.38 -3.84 -4.86
N TRP A 82 17.05 -2.78 -4.41
CA TRP A 82 16.93 -1.46 -5.01
C TRP A 82 17.78 -1.43 -6.30
N THR A 83 17.17 -1.10 -7.43
CA THR A 83 17.86 -1.06 -8.74
C THR A 83 18.30 0.35 -9.13
N ARG A 84 17.66 1.38 -8.53
CA ARG A 84 18.05 2.78 -8.69
C ARG A 84 17.76 3.55 -7.41
N GLY A 85 18.71 4.37 -6.95
CA GLY A 85 18.57 5.20 -5.76
C GLY A 85 18.22 4.41 -4.50
N ALA A 86 17.74 5.12 -3.48
CA ALA A 86 17.27 4.53 -2.24
C ALA A 86 16.15 5.40 -1.64
N PRO A 87 15.19 4.83 -0.92
CA PRO A 87 14.16 5.61 -0.24
C PRO A 87 14.75 6.37 0.95
N THR A 88 14.13 7.49 1.29
CA THR A 88 14.27 8.09 2.61
C THR A 88 13.50 7.27 3.61
N LEU A 89 14.10 7.00 4.76
CA LEU A 89 13.53 6.15 5.79
C LEU A 89 12.98 6.99 6.96
N PHE A 90 11.80 6.59 7.43
CA PHE A 90 11.14 7.14 8.60
C PHE A 90 10.87 6.02 9.61
N LYS A 91 11.37 6.18 10.83
CA LYS A 91 11.10 5.27 11.96
C LYS A 91 9.67 5.51 12.45
N SER A 92 8.74 4.71 11.95
CA SER A 92 7.31 4.86 12.23
C SER A 92 6.92 4.37 13.63
N SER A 93 7.65 3.40 14.15
CA SER A 93 7.61 2.92 15.55
C SER A 93 8.91 2.16 15.83
N ASP A 94 9.12 1.68 17.06
CA ASP A 94 10.35 0.93 17.39
C ASP A 94 10.61 -0.26 16.45
N PRO A 95 9.63 -1.11 16.11
CA PRO A 95 9.86 -2.21 15.18
C PRO A 95 9.63 -1.85 13.71
N VAL A 96 9.04 -0.69 13.37
CA VAL A 96 8.59 -0.39 11.99
C VAL A 96 9.35 0.77 11.38
N THR A 97 9.94 0.52 10.22
CA THR A 97 10.50 1.55 9.35
C THR A 97 9.67 1.66 8.07
N ARG A 98 9.44 2.89 7.61
CA ARG A 98 8.78 3.17 6.32
C ARG A 98 9.74 3.89 5.39
N GLY A 99 9.59 3.64 4.10
CA GLY A 99 10.39 4.28 3.07
C GLY A 99 9.54 5.04 2.06
N PHE A 100 10.03 6.19 1.62
CA PHE A 100 9.38 7.03 0.62
C PHE A 100 10.44 7.75 -0.23
N CYS A 101 10.05 8.20 -1.41
CA CYS A 101 10.93 8.98 -2.26
C CYS A 101 11.05 10.42 -1.74
N ALA A 102 12.27 10.90 -1.47
CA ALA A 102 12.49 12.28 -1.01
C ALA A 102 12.15 13.35 -2.07
N LYS A 103 12.16 13.00 -3.37
CA LYS A 103 11.88 13.94 -4.46
C LYS A 103 10.39 14.12 -4.73
N CYS A 104 9.62 13.03 -4.80
CA CYS A 104 8.20 13.07 -5.19
C CYS A 104 7.22 12.62 -4.10
N GLY A 105 7.72 12.15 -2.95
CA GLY A 105 6.88 11.75 -1.83
C GLY A 105 6.22 10.37 -1.95
N THR A 106 6.40 9.63 -3.06
CA THR A 106 5.77 8.31 -3.25
C THR A 106 6.13 7.38 -2.10
N PRO A 107 5.16 6.82 -1.34
CA PRO A 107 5.39 5.78 -0.35
C PRO A 107 5.83 4.49 -1.04
N LEU A 108 6.88 3.84 -0.53
CA LEU A 108 7.49 2.67 -1.19
C LEU A 108 7.55 1.44 -0.29
N LEU A 109 7.89 1.63 0.99
CA LEU A 109 8.32 0.54 1.87
C LEU A 109 7.57 0.57 3.20
N TYR A 110 7.17 -0.61 3.65
CA TYR A 110 6.85 -0.93 5.03
C TYR A 110 7.73 -2.09 5.47
N ASP A 111 8.59 -1.86 6.46
CA ASP A 111 9.53 -2.82 6.96
C ASP A 111 9.37 -3.05 8.46
N TYR A 112 9.06 -4.29 8.86
CA TYR A 112 9.04 -4.73 10.25
C TYR A 112 10.34 -5.44 10.57
N ALA A 113 11.12 -4.92 11.52
CA ALA A 113 12.53 -5.25 11.74
C ALA A 113 12.84 -6.75 11.90
N THR A 114 11.94 -7.52 12.54
CA THR A 114 12.16 -8.96 12.79
C THR A 114 11.48 -9.86 11.76
N SER A 115 10.82 -9.29 10.75
CA SER A 115 10.17 -10.07 9.68
C SER A 115 11.19 -10.62 8.69
N LYS A 116 10.95 -11.83 8.19
CA LYS A 116 11.71 -12.43 7.08
C LYS A 116 11.40 -11.79 5.73
N HIS A 117 10.39 -10.91 5.67
CA HIS A 117 9.99 -10.17 4.48
C HIS A 117 9.82 -8.68 4.77
N LEU A 118 9.83 -7.90 3.74
CA LEU A 118 9.39 -6.51 3.73
C LEU A 118 8.11 -6.40 2.89
N ASN A 119 7.46 -5.24 2.93
CA ASN A 119 6.32 -4.97 2.04
C ASN A 119 6.61 -3.73 1.21
N VAL A 120 6.21 -3.77 -0.07
CA VAL A 120 6.16 -2.58 -0.91
C VAL A 120 4.72 -2.14 -1.13
N THR A 121 4.51 -0.87 -1.42
CA THR A 121 3.18 -0.35 -1.73
C THR A 121 2.73 -0.83 -3.11
N THR A 122 1.51 -1.37 -3.21
CA THR A 122 1.00 -1.91 -4.47
C THR A 122 0.90 -0.83 -5.56
N GLY A 123 0.56 0.41 -5.19
CA GLY A 123 0.51 1.53 -6.13
C GLY A 123 1.86 1.99 -6.68
N SER A 124 2.99 1.48 -6.14
CA SER A 124 4.33 1.74 -6.68
C SER A 124 4.85 0.65 -7.63
N LEU A 125 4.05 -0.39 -7.91
CA LEU A 125 4.39 -1.44 -8.86
C LEU A 125 4.20 -0.97 -10.30
N ASP A 126 5.01 -1.48 -11.21
CA ASP A 126 4.82 -1.25 -12.65
C ASP A 126 3.56 -1.97 -13.19
N ASN A 127 3.15 -3.08 -12.55
CA ASN A 127 1.92 -3.79 -12.86
C ASN A 127 1.11 -4.10 -11.59
N PRO A 128 0.43 -3.11 -10.99
CA PRO A 128 -0.32 -3.31 -9.75
C PRO A 128 -1.54 -4.25 -9.93
N ALA A 129 -2.10 -4.33 -11.12
CA ALA A 129 -3.26 -5.17 -11.42
C ALA A 129 -2.97 -6.68 -11.29
N ALA A 130 -1.70 -7.08 -11.42
CA ALA A 130 -1.29 -8.48 -11.24
C ALA A 130 -1.38 -8.96 -9.79
N PHE A 131 -1.51 -8.05 -8.81
CA PHE A 131 -1.45 -8.37 -7.39
C PHE A 131 -2.68 -7.85 -6.62
N PRO A 132 -3.89 -8.34 -6.91
CA PRO A 132 -5.09 -7.94 -6.21
C PRO A 132 -4.99 -8.28 -4.72
N PRO A 133 -5.55 -7.45 -3.81
CA PRO A 133 -5.56 -7.74 -2.39
C PRO A 133 -6.31 -9.03 -2.08
N ARG A 134 -5.73 -9.88 -1.23
CA ARG A 134 -6.32 -11.14 -0.74
C ARG A 134 -6.82 -11.06 0.70
N GLY A 135 -6.46 -10.02 1.41
CA GLY A 135 -6.84 -9.84 2.81
C GLY A 135 -6.92 -8.40 3.24
N GLN A 136 -7.54 -8.19 4.38
CA GLN A 136 -7.67 -6.88 5.02
C GLN A 136 -7.19 -6.95 6.46
N PHE A 137 -6.41 -5.96 6.89
CA PHE A 137 -5.91 -5.81 8.24
C PHE A 137 -6.32 -4.46 8.83
N GLY A 138 -6.25 -4.34 10.17
CA GLY A 138 -6.51 -3.10 10.85
C GLY A 138 -7.96 -2.64 10.73
N SER A 139 -8.92 -3.59 10.80
CA SER A 139 -10.35 -3.32 10.62
C SER A 139 -10.92 -2.33 11.63
N GLU A 140 -10.26 -2.13 12.78
CA GLU A 140 -10.58 -1.10 13.76
C GLU A 140 -10.49 0.33 13.20
N GLY A 141 -9.66 0.54 12.16
CA GLY A 141 -9.50 1.83 11.48
C GLY A 141 -10.25 1.92 10.14
N ARG A 142 -10.99 0.89 9.75
CA ARG A 142 -11.70 0.87 8.48
C ARG A 142 -12.83 1.90 8.47
N MET A 143 -12.85 2.72 7.42
CA MET A 143 -13.93 3.69 7.21
C MET A 143 -15.28 2.99 7.08
N SER A 144 -16.33 3.52 7.73
CA SER A 144 -17.67 2.91 7.73
C SER A 144 -18.26 2.75 6.32
N TRP A 145 -17.93 3.67 5.43
CA TRP A 145 -18.38 3.70 4.04
C TRP A 145 -17.51 2.89 3.07
N PHE A 146 -16.47 2.20 3.56
CA PHE A 146 -15.53 1.46 2.69
C PHE A 146 -16.23 0.38 1.84
N GLY A 147 -17.27 -0.26 2.39
CA GLY A 147 -18.08 -1.26 1.67
C GLY A 147 -18.90 -0.68 0.52
N ASP A 148 -19.14 0.63 0.53
CA ASP A 148 -20.02 1.31 -0.41
C ASP A 148 -19.26 1.93 -1.61
N LEU A 149 -17.92 1.75 -1.67
CA LEU A 149 -17.08 2.32 -2.74
C LEU A 149 -17.55 1.93 -4.15
N SER A 150 -18.04 0.71 -4.33
CA SER A 150 -18.56 0.23 -5.60
C SER A 150 -19.93 0.85 -6.00
N GLN A 151 -20.55 1.59 -5.09
CA GLN A 151 -21.82 2.27 -5.31
C GLN A 151 -21.65 3.77 -5.62
N ILE A 152 -20.42 4.29 -5.51
CA ILE A 152 -20.11 5.67 -5.87
C ILE A 152 -20.28 5.81 -7.39
N ALA A 153 -20.92 6.91 -7.81
CA ALA A 153 -21.12 7.19 -9.24
C ALA A 153 -19.78 7.23 -9.99
N ASP A 154 -19.77 6.63 -11.16
CA ASP A 154 -18.65 6.74 -12.10
C ASP A 154 -18.81 8.05 -12.87
N GLU A 155 -17.89 8.98 -12.67
CA GLU A 155 -17.87 10.29 -13.33
C GLU A 155 -17.15 10.26 -14.70
N GLY A 156 -16.68 9.08 -15.14
CA GLY A 156 -15.97 8.89 -16.40
C GLY A 156 -14.45 9.03 -16.29
N THR A 157 -13.80 9.11 -17.45
CA THR A 157 -12.34 9.21 -17.55
C THR A 157 -11.84 10.63 -17.24
N THR A 158 -10.56 10.77 -16.93
CA THR A 158 -9.92 12.08 -16.74
C THR A 158 -10.04 12.96 -17.98
N GLU A 159 -9.91 12.38 -19.17
CA GLU A 159 -10.06 13.08 -20.43
C GLU A 159 -11.48 13.61 -20.67
N GLU A 160 -12.50 12.90 -20.17
CA GLU A 160 -13.91 13.34 -20.29
C GLU A 160 -14.25 14.40 -19.24
N THR A 161 -13.88 14.16 -17.99
CA THR A 161 -14.27 15.02 -16.85
C THR A 161 -13.40 16.25 -16.69
N MET A 162 -12.15 16.21 -17.17
CA MET A 162 -11.15 17.27 -17.08
C MET A 162 -10.59 17.69 -18.45
N ALA A 163 -11.43 17.69 -19.49
CA ALA A 163 -11.04 17.89 -20.88
C ALA A 163 -10.20 19.18 -21.12
N GLU A 164 -10.43 20.23 -20.34
CA GLU A 164 -9.68 21.48 -20.41
C GLU A 164 -8.25 21.34 -19.86
N PHE A 165 -8.05 20.54 -18.80
CA PHE A 165 -6.79 20.44 -18.06
C PHE A 165 -5.97 19.20 -18.42
N ALA A 166 -6.64 18.10 -18.75
CA ALA A 166 -6.01 16.79 -19.00
C ALA A 166 -4.89 16.84 -20.04
N PRO A 167 -5.00 17.55 -21.18
CA PRO A 167 -3.92 17.62 -22.18
C PRO A 167 -2.64 18.27 -21.62
N ALA A 168 -2.75 19.34 -20.84
CA ALA A 168 -1.60 20.04 -20.24
C ALA A 168 -0.94 19.16 -19.18
N ILE A 169 -1.71 18.50 -18.32
CA ILE A 169 -1.22 17.57 -17.30
C ILE A 169 -0.47 16.42 -17.99
N LYS A 170 -1.04 15.81 -19.02
CA LYS A 170 -0.45 14.69 -19.74
C LYS A 170 0.85 15.07 -20.45
N ALA A 171 0.91 16.25 -21.06
CA ALA A 171 2.09 16.72 -21.77
C ALA A 171 3.26 17.12 -20.86
N SER A 172 3.00 17.44 -19.58
CA SER A 172 4.01 17.93 -18.64
C SER A 172 4.18 17.07 -17.40
N ASN A 173 3.59 15.87 -17.35
CA ASN A 173 3.76 14.99 -16.20
C ASN A 173 5.22 14.51 -16.07
N HIS A 174 5.64 14.29 -14.83
CA HIS A 174 6.96 13.77 -14.47
C HIS A 174 6.87 12.31 -13.97
N GLN A 175 5.94 11.54 -14.51
CA GLN A 175 5.78 10.15 -14.13
C GLN A 175 6.73 9.26 -14.91
N HIS A 176 7.50 8.45 -14.18
CA HIS A 176 8.31 7.39 -14.76
C HIS A 176 7.41 6.36 -15.44
N PRO A 177 7.79 5.82 -16.61
CA PRO A 177 7.03 4.76 -17.25
C PRO A 177 7.02 3.49 -16.39
N ASP A 178 5.98 2.66 -16.59
CA ASP A 178 5.77 1.42 -15.82
C ASP A 178 6.68 0.26 -16.31
N HIS A 179 7.97 0.57 -16.45
CA HIS A 179 9.04 -0.39 -16.77
C HIS A 179 10.41 0.21 -16.41
N ASP A 180 11.45 -0.63 -16.29
CA ASP A 180 12.79 -0.14 -16.04
C ASP A 180 13.35 0.61 -17.27
N THR A 181 14.13 1.66 -16.99
CA THR A 181 14.79 2.49 -18.00
C THR A 181 16.28 2.61 -17.66
N ASP A 182 17.15 2.60 -18.67
CA ASP A 182 18.59 2.78 -18.48
C ASP A 182 18.90 4.25 -18.14
N ASP A 183 18.30 5.17 -18.88
CA ASP A 183 18.42 6.62 -18.69
C ASP A 183 17.11 7.24 -18.24
N TRP A 184 17.04 7.68 -16.99
CA TRP A 184 15.92 8.46 -16.47
C TRP A 184 16.42 9.67 -15.69
N ARG A 185 16.00 10.85 -16.10
CA ARG A 185 16.25 12.11 -15.40
C ARG A 185 14.95 12.60 -14.76
N ALA A 186 14.89 12.53 -13.42
CA ALA A 186 13.79 13.07 -12.63
C ALA A 186 13.97 14.58 -12.38
#